data_2d576538b54b7f8ac7632a741710bb10
#
_entry.id   2d576538b54b7f8ac7632a741710bb10
#
_cell.length_a   1.000
_cell.length_b   1.000
_cell.length_c   1.000
_cell.angle_alpha   90.00
_cell.angle_beta   90.00
_cell.angle_gamma   90.00
#
_symmetry.space_group_name_H-M   'P 1'
#
loop_
_entity.id
_entity.type
_entity.pdbx_description
1 polymer ?
#
loop_
_entity_poly.entity_id
_entity_poly.type
_entity_poly.pdbx_seq_one_letter_code
_entity_poly.pdbx_strand_id
1 'polypeptide(L)'
;MEEKKTMADNRNYRFETLQLHVGQEQPDPVTDARAVPIYQTSSFVFRNSQHAADRFALKDAGNIYGRLTNPTEDVFERRIAALEGGVAALATASGAAAVTYTIQNLALSGDHIVAAKNIYGGTYNLLAH
;
A
#
# COMPACT_ATOMS: atom_id res chain seq x y z
N MET A 1 1.64 -12.22 27.12
CA MET A 1 2.22 -11.81 25.82
C MET A 1 1.83 -10.34 25.68
N GLU A 2 2.77 -9.44 25.98
CA GLU A 2 2.49 -8.01 25.93
C GLU A 2 2.28 -7.58 24.48
N GLU A 3 1.13 -7.01 24.21
CA GLU A 3 0.89 -6.24 23.01
C GLU A 3 1.96 -5.15 22.91
N LYS A 4 2.86 -5.26 21.93
CA LYS A 4 3.68 -4.13 21.52
C LYS A 4 2.71 -3.07 20.95
N LYS A 5 2.24 -2.20 21.85
CA LYS A 5 1.68 -0.91 21.46
C LYS A 5 2.70 -0.24 20.54
N THR A 6 2.46 -0.24 19.25
CA THR A 6 3.12 0.69 18.34
C THR A 6 2.79 2.06 18.87
N MET A 7 3.77 2.68 19.52
CA MET A 7 3.66 4.10 19.86
C MET A 7 3.51 4.82 18.52
N ALA A 8 2.31 5.32 18.26
CA ALA A 8 2.12 6.30 17.21
C ALA A 8 3.11 7.42 17.50
N ASP A 9 4.09 7.56 16.63
CA ASP A 9 5.10 8.60 16.76
C ASP A 9 4.40 9.94 16.56
N ASN A 10 4.08 10.62 17.67
CA ASN A 10 3.41 11.91 17.68
C ASN A 10 4.31 13.07 17.19
N ARG A 11 5.48 12.75 16.61
CA ARG A 11 6.37 13.75 16.06
C ARG A 11 5.79 14.31 14.76
N ASN A 12 5.62 15.63 14.73
CA ASN A 12 5.17 16.34 13.53
C ASN A 12 6.36 16.53 12.58
N TYR A 13 6.65 15.53 11.76
CA TYR A 13 7.75 15.57 10.81
C TYR A 13 7.46 16.56 9.67
N ARG A 14 8.51 17.22 9.17
CA ARG A 14 8.43 18.01 7.95
C ARG A 14 8.29 17.08 6.74
N PHE A 15 7.79 17.64 5.65
CA PHE A 15 7.58 16.91 4.39
C PHE A 15 8.85 16.18 3.92
N GLU A 16 10.00 16.83 3.98
CA GLU A 16 11.30 16.26 3.59
C GLU A 16 11.69 15.05 4.47
N THR A 17 11.35 15.09 5.75
CA THR A 17 11.61 13.98 6.67
C THR A 17 10.68 12.80 6.36
N LEU A 18 9.41 13.07 6.07
CA LEU A 18 8.45 12.04 5.67
C LEU A 18 8.91 11.29 4.41
N GLN A 19 9.43 12.02 3.41
CA GLN A 19 9.95 11.44 2.17
C GLN A 19 11.05 10.39 2.38
N LEU A 20 11.85 10.54 3.43
CA LEU A 20 13.02 9.69 3.67
C LEU A 20 12.78 8.57 4.66
N HIS A 21 11.87 8.75 5.62
CA HIS A 21 11.84 7.89 6.80
C HIS A 21 10.56 7.09 6.98
N VAL A 22 9.40 7.57 6.49
CA VAL A 22 8.14 6.83 6.67
C VAL A 22 8.19 5.48 5.98
N GLY A 23 7.77 4.46 6.70
CA GLY A 23 7.74 3.07 6.25
C GLY A 23 9.04 2.30 6.51
N GLN A 24 10.12 2.99 6.93
CA GLN A 24 11.41 2.38 7.28
C GLN A 24 11.97 2.92 8.60
N GLU A 25 11.09 3.22 9.55
CA GLU A 25 11.47 3.73 10.88
C GLU A 25 12.29 2.70 11.65
N GLN A 26 12.01 1.41 11.42
CA GLN A 26 12.76 0.30 11.98
C GLN A 26 13.65 -0.35 10.90
N PRO A 27 14.85 -0.85 11.25
CA PRO A 27 15.65 -1.63 10.34
C PRO A 27 14.96 -2.96 9.99
N ASP A 28 15.40 -3.59 8.90
CA ASP A 28 14.96 -4.96 8.59
C ASP A 28 15.28 -5.91 9.75
N PRO A 29 14.29 -6.68 10.25
CA PRO A 29 14.47 -7.47 11.48
C PRO A 29 15.38 -8.69 11.30
N VAL A 30 15.76 -9.04 10.08
CA VAL A 30 16.61 -10.20 9.78
C VAL A 30 18.05 -9.80 9.54
N THR A 31 18.24 -8.68 8.83
CA THR A 31 19.57 -8.25 8.37
C THR A 31 20.09 -6.98 9.03
N ASP A 32 19.26 -6.33 9.84
CA ASP A 32 19.50 -4.99 10.40
C ASP A 32 19.74 -3.91 9.32
N ALA A 33 19.35 -4.19 8.07
CA ALA A 33 19.51 -3.25 6.99
C ALA A 33 18.66 -1.98 7.22
N ARG A 34 19.27 -0.82 7.08
CA ARG A 34 18.57 0.47 7.16
C ARG A 34 17.72 0.72 5.91
N ALA A 35 18.24 0.40 4.73
CA ALA A 35 17.48 0.45 3.49
C ALA A 35 16.49 -0.71 3.43
N VAL A 36 15.33 -0.45 2.83
CA VAL A 36 14.31 -1.50 2.64
C VAL A 36 14.82 -2.55 1.67
N PRO A 37 14.88 -3.83 2.04
CA PRO A 37 15.22 -4.91 1.12
C PRO A 37 14.23 -4.99 -0.05
N ILE A 38 14.72 -5.42 -1.22
CA ILE A 38 13.86 -5.69 -2.38
C ILE A 38 13.40 -7.15 -2.33
N TYR A 39 12.14 -7.35 -1.99
CA TYR A 39 11.53 -8.68 -1.90
C TYR A 39 10.96 -9.12 -3.26
N GLN A 40 11.80 -9.70 -4.10
CA GLN A 40 11.39 -10.27 -5.40
C GLN A 40 10.82 -11.68 -5.22
N THR A 41 9.62 -11.77 -4.67
CA THR A 41 8.94 -13.04 -4.49
C THR A 41 7.45 -12.94 -4.82
N SER A 42 6.87 -14.03 -5.31
CA SER A 42 5.43 -14.13 -5.55
C SER A 42 4.66 -14.66 -4.34
N SER A 43 5.29 -15.48 -3.49
CA SER A 43 4.61 -16.15 -2.38
C SER A 43 5.46 -16.20 -1.12
N PHE A 44 4.78 -16.31 0.02
CA PHE A 44 5.40 -16.43 1.33
C PHE A 44 5.01 -17.75 1.97
N VAL A 45 5.93 -18.33 2.76
CA VAL A 45 5.74 -19.64 3.38
C VAL A 45 5.02 -19.52 4.71
N PHE A 46 4.19 -20.48 5.01
CA PHE A 46 3.52 -20.62 6.31
C PHE A 46 4.23 -21.66 7.17
N ARG A 47 4.22 -21.45 8.48
CA ARG A 47 4.85 -22.35 9.45
C ARG A 47 4.09 -23.70 9.56
N ASN A 48 2.77 -23.66 9.43
CA ASN A 48 1.86 -24.79 9.47
C ASN A 48 0.48 -24.37 8.94
N SER A 49 -0.46 -25.33 8.83
CA SER A 49 -1.80 -25.09 8.30
C SER A 49 -2.62 -24.11 9.12
N GLN A 50 -2.46 -24.07 10.45
CA GLN A 50 -3.17 -23.12 11.30
C GLN A 50 -2.66 -21.69 11.05
N HIS A 51 -1.35 -21.50 10.91
CA HIS A 51 -0.78 -20.21 10.56
C HIS A 51 -1.30 -19.71 9.20
N ALA A 52 -1.42 -20.59 8.21
CA ALA A 52 -2.03 -20.23 6.93
C ALA A 52 -3.50 -19.81 7.11
N ALA A 53 -4.29 -20.59 7.83
CA ALA A 53 -5.69 -20.27 8.09
C ALA A 53 -5.86 -18.91 8.80
N ASP A 54 -5.03 -18.61 9.77
CA ASP A 54 -5.08 -17.34 10.51
C ASP A 54 -4.69 -16.15 9.64
N ARG A 55 -3.70 -16.29 8.73
CA ARG A 55 -3.33 -15.28 7.73
C ARG A 55 -4.47 -15.00 6.77
N PHE A 56 -5.08 -16.03 6.19
CA PHE A 56 -6.22 -15.87 5.27
C PHE A 56 -7.47 -15.34 5.96
N ALA A 57 -7.64 -15.62 7.23
CA ALA A 57 -8.73 -15.06 8.04
C ALA A 57 -8.44 -13.67 8.61
N LEU A 58 -7.29 -13.06 8.29
CA LEU A 58 -6.82 -11.75 8.78
C LEU A 58 -6.71 -11.67 10.32
N LYS A 59 -6.53 -12.80 10.98
CA LYS A 59 -6.30 -12.91 12.43
C LYS A 59 -4.83 -12.72 12.81
N ASP A 60 -3.94 -13.04 11.89
CA ASP A 60 -2.50 -12.85 12.01
C ASP A 60 -2.01 -11.97 10.85
N ALA A 61 -1.43 -10.82 11.16
CA ALA A 61 -0.95 -9.88 10.16
C ALA A 61 0.33 -10.39 9.48
N GLY A 62 0.48 -10.13 8.18
CA GLY A 62 1.70 -10.40 7.42
C GLY A 62 1.46 -10.82 5.99
N ASN A 63 2.54 -11.22 5.32
CA ASN A 63 2.52 -11.47 3.90
C ASN A 63 1.97 -12.87 3.56
N ILE A 64 1.22 -12.94 2.47
CA ILE A 64 0.65 -14.18 1.92
C ILE A 64 1.16 -14.38 0.50
N TYR A 65 0.96 -13.39 -0.34
CA TYR A 65 1.27 -13.43 -1.76
C TYR A 65 1.61 -12.01 -2.26
N GLY A 66 2.65 -11.88 -3.10
CA GLY A 66 3.21 -10.60 -3.52
C GLY A 66 2.23 -9.64 -4.23
N ARG A 67 1.17 -10.18 -4.86
CA ARG A 67 0.10 -9.36 -5.43
C ARG A 67 -0.81 -8.71 -4.38
N LEU A 68 -0.89 -9.29 -3.18
CA LEU A 68 -1.73 -8.79 -2.09
C LEU A 68 -0.92 -7.92 -1.12
N THR A 69 0.28 -8.38 -0.79
CA THR A 69 1.17 -7.72 0.18
C THR A 69 2.62 -8.02 -0.17
N ASN A 70 3.44 -6.99 -0.21
CA ASN A 70 4.88 -7.12 -0.37
C ASN A 70 5.58 -6.10 0.53
N PRO A 71 6.57 -6.47 1.35
CA PRO A 71 7.22 -5.53 2.26
C PRO A 71 7.87 -4.33 1.57
N THR A 72 8.33 -4.48 0.33
CA THR A 72 8.91 -3.37 -0.44
C THR A 72 7.84 -2.39 -0.89
N GLU A 73 6.71 -2.88 -1.40
CA GLU A 73 5.56 -2.06 -1.79
C GLU A 73 4.92 -1.37 -0.58
N ASP A 74 4.79 -2.05 0.55
CA ASP A 74 4.23 -1.52 1.79
C ASP A 74 4.93 -0.23 2.25
N VAL A 75 6.25 -0.16 2.10
CA VAL A 75 7.01 1.06 2.41
C VAL A 75 6.62 2.21 1.48
N PHE A 76 6.48 1.93 0.18
CA PHE A 76 6.03 2.93 -0.80
C PHE A 76 4.61 3.41 -0.47
N GLU A 77 3.69 2.51 -0.23
CA GLU A 77 2.29 2.81 0.09
C GLU A 77 2.17 3.66 1.36
N ARG A 78 2.82 3.25 2.46
CA ARG A 78 2.82 4.04 3.70
C ARG A 78 3.42 5.42 3.52
N ARG A 79 4.49 5.53 2.74
CA ARG A 79 5.15 6.81 2.49
C ARG A 79 4.28 7.76 1.69
N ILE A 80 3.67 7.30 0.60
CA ILE A 80 2.75 8.11 -0.19
C ILE A 80 1.52 8.50 0.63
N ALA A 81 0.93 7.59 1.39
CA ALA A 81 -0.17 7.91 2.29
C ALA A 81 0.20 9.05 3.26
N ALA A 82 1.38 9.00 3.87
CA ALA A 82 1.85 10.04 4.78
C ALA A 82 2.10 11.38 4.09
N LEU A 83 2.66 11.38 2.88
CA LEU A 83 2.94 12.61 2.11
C LEU A 83 1.66 13.30 1.61
N GLU A 84 0.64 12.52 1.27
CA GLU A 84 -0.66 13.01 0.80
C GLU A 84 -1.66 13.25 1.95
N GLY A 85 -1.28 12.93 3.19
CA GLY A 85 -2.18 13.03 4.35
C GLY A 85 -3.34 12.03 4.31
N GLY A 86 -3.17 10.93 3.56
CA GLY A 86 -4.15 9.87 3.42
C GLY A 86 -4.09 8.84 4.56
N VAL A 87 -5.17 8.07 4.72
CA VAL A 87 -5.24 6.97 5.72
C VAL A 87 -4.44 5.77 5.26
N ALA A 88 -4.39 5.53 3.93
CA ALA A 88 -3.68 4.44 3.29
C ALA A 88 -3.46 4.77 1.80
N ALA A 89 -2.58 4.01 1.15
CA ALA A 89 -2.40 4.02 -0.29
C ALA A 89 -2.31 2.59 -0.81
N LEU A 90 -2.59 2.40 -2.09
CA LEU A 90 -2.43 1.14 -2.79
C LEU A 90 -1.55 1.36 -4.02
N ALA A 91 -0.45 0.63 -4.11
CA ALA A 91 0.40 0.63 -5.29
C ALA A 91 -0.24 -0.16 -6.43
N THR A 92 -0.16 0.37 -7.62
CA THR A 92 -0.67 -0.28 -8.84
C THR A 92 0.38 -0.26 -9.93
N ALA A 93 0.26 -1.15 -10.92
CA ALA A 93 1.23 -1.31 -11.98
C ALA A 93 1.32 -0.10 -12.94
N SER A 94 0.34 0.79 -12.94
CA SER A 94 0.32 1.99 -13.78
C SER A 94 -0.67 3.03 -13.27
N GLY A 95 -0.48 4.29 -13.69
CA GLY A 95 -1.46 5.35 -13.41
C GLY A 95 -2.82 5.08 -14.06
N ALA A 96 -2.87 4.45 -15.23
CA ALA A 96 -4.13 4.04 -15.83
C ALA A 96 -4.88 3.01 -14.97
N ALA A 97 -4.18 2.04 -14.40
CA ALA A 97 -4.75 1.09 -13.46
C ALA A 97 -5.27 1.79 -12.20
N ALA A 98 -4.51 2.74 -11.65
CA ALA A 98 -4.92 3.52 -10.48
C ALA A 98 -6.24 4.26 -10.74
N VAL A 99 -6.34 4.96 -11.86
CA VAL A 99 -7.58 5.67 -12.24
C VAL A 99 -8.73 4.69 -12.43
N THR A 100 -8.51 3.59 -13.17
CA THR A 100 -9.54 2.59 -13.43
C THR A 100 -10.09 1.99 -12.14
N TYR A 101 -9.23 1.56 -11.24
CA TYR A 101 -9.65 0.95 -9.97
C TYR A 101 -10.35 1.96 -9.05
N THR A 102 -9.91 3.22 -9.06
CA THR A 102 -10.59 4.27 -8.30
C THR A 102 -12.03 4.45 -8.79
N ILE A 103 -12.22 4.55 -10.11
CA ILE A 103 -13.55 4.72 -10.69
C ILE A 103 -14.42 3.49 -10.42
N GLN A 104 -13.94 2.29 -10.70
CA GLN A 104 -14.69 1.04 -10.47
C GLN A 104 -15.06 0.80 -9.01
N ASN A 105 -14.27 1.34 -8.08
CA ASN A 105 -14.57 1.23 -6.64
C ASN A 105 -15.63 2.24 -6.17
N LEU A 106 -15.79 3.37 -6.87
CA LEU A 106 -16.67 4.46 -6.44
C LEU A 106 -17.93 4.57 -7.26
N ALA A 107 -17.94 4.07 -8.51
CA ALA A 107 -19.05 4.22 -9.44
C ALA A 107 -19.42 2.88 -10.09
N LEU A 108 -20.70 2.59 -10.16
CA LEU A 108 -21.27 1.41 -10.82
C LEU A 108 -21.81 1.77 -12.21
N SER A 109 -22.15 0.76 -13.00
CA SER A 109 -22.80 0.96 -14.29
C SER A 109 -24.14 1.71 -14.10
N GLY A 110 -24.29 2.84 -14.79
CA GLY A 110 -25.44 3.74 -14.67
C GLY A 110 -25.19 4.97 -13.79
N ASP A 111 -24.11 5.01 -13.04
CA ASP A 111 -23.72 6.19 -12.27
C ASP A 111 -23.14 7.29 -13.17
N HIS A 112 -23.21 8.52 -12.70
CA HIS A 112 -22.69 9.69 -13.41
C HIS A 112 -21.34 10.13 -12.87
N ILE A 113 -20.39 10.39 -13.78
CA ILE A 113 -19.07 10.91 -13.46
C ILE A 113 -18.93 12.31 -14.05
N VAL A 114 -18.48 13.26 -13.25
CA VAL A 114 -18.13 14.61 -13.70
C VAL A 114 -16.61 14.74 -13.69
N ALA A 115 -16.03 15.00 -14.84
CA ALA A 115 -14.57 15.14 -15.02
C ALA A 115 -14.21 16.47 -15.67
N ALA A 116 -13.04 17.00 -15.32
CA ALA A 116 -12.51 18.19 -15.96
C ALA A 116 -12.16 17.89 -17.43
N LYS A 117 -12.43 18.84 -18.33
CA LYS A 117 -12.14 18.68 -19.78
C LYS A 117 -10.65 18.52 -20.08
N ASN A 118 -9.79 19.06 -19.25
CA ASN A 118 -8.33 19.08 -19.43
C ASN A 118 -7.60 17.97 -18.66
N ILE A 119 -8.27 16.84 -18.38
CA ILE A 119 -7.64 15.66 -17.78
C ILE A 119 -6.67 15.01 -18.76
N TYR A 120 -5.81 14.14 -18.23
CA TYR A 120 -4.91 13.32 -19.04
C TYR A 120 -5.67 12.55 -20.12
N GLY A 121 -5.14 12.54 -21.37
CA GLY A 121 -5.83 11.98 -22.53
C GLY A 121 -6.21 10.49 -22.38
N GLY A 122 -5.37 9.69 -21.73
CA GLY A 122 -5.69 8.29 -21.42
C GLY A 122 -6.92 8.16 -20.51
N THR A 123 -7.03 9.01 -19.49
CA THR A 123 -8.19 9.06 -18.60
C THR A 123 -9.43 9.56 -19.33
N TYR A 124 -9.28 10.55 -20.22
CA TYR A 124 -10.38 11.01 -21.06
C TYR A 124 -10.96 9.87 -21.90
N ASN A 125 -10.09 9.10 -22.56
CA ASN A 125 -10.53 7.96 -23.37
C ASN A 125 -11.17 6.86 -22.52
N LEU A 126 -10.64 6.58 -21.33
CA LEU A 126 -11.21 5.62 -20.39
C LEU A 126 -12.64 5.99 -19.98
N LEU A 127 -12.91 7.28 -19.79
CA LEU A 127 -14.24 7.77 -19.38
C LEU A 127 -15.23 7.90 -20.54
N ALA A 128 -14.74 7.98 -21.79
CA ALA A 128 -15.57 8.15 -22.97
C ALA A 128 -16.10 6.84 -23.56
N HIS A 129 -15.54 5.70 -23.17
CA HIS A 129 -15.85 4.35 -23.67
C HIS A 129 -16.16 3.38 -22.53
#